data_05979d0a2daeb1fa797c890449fb3351
#
_entry.id   05979d0a2daeb1fa797c890449fb3351
#
_cell.length_a   1.000
_cell.length_b   1.000
_cell.length_c   1.000
_cell.angle_alpha   90.00
_cell.angle_beta   90.00
_cell.angle_gamma   90.00
#
_symmetry.space_group_name_H-M   'P 1'
#
loop_
_entity.id
_entity.type
_entity.pdbx_description
1 polymer ?
#
loop_
_entity_poly.entity_id
_entity_poly.type
_entity_poly.pdbx_seq_one_letter_code
_entity_poly.pdbx_strand_id
1 'polypeptide(L)'
;ILFSSCQPTEEKNILQQLISENKKELGAPANNPKKFELQILYTQIDRNYNNTPTFITHEFNVDKNQYFYPASTVKMPAAFFALEKLNRIKGGFLNKYIPFRVDSTRAPQTPFAIDTTAQMGLPTMAHMVKKVFLVSDNDAHNRMYEFLGQEYFNEELRKKKFENTKIIHRIGPSGFPFDYETNK
;
A
#
# COMPACT_ATOMS: atom_id res chain seq x y z
N ILE A 1 -46.12 -26.91 -25.71
CA ILE A 1 -45.68 -25.91 -24.72
C ILE A 1 -44.20 -25.84 -24.87
N LEU A 2 -43.72 -24.79 -25.56
CA LEU A 2 -42.29 -24.49 -25.71
C LEU A 2 -41.84 -23.72 -24.46
N PHE A 3 -41.01 -24.32 -23.60
CA PHE A 3 -40.30 -23.64 -22.57
C PHE A 3 -39.11 -22.93 -23.21
N SER A 4 -39.21 -21.63 -23.43
CA SER A 4 -38.07 -20.76 -23.72
C SER A 4 -37.23 -20.65 -22.43
N SER A 5 -36.12 -21.35 -22.36
CA SER A 5 -35.14 -21.15 -21.31
C SER A 5 -34.47 -19.80 -21.56
N CYS A 6 -34.85 -18.83 -20.76
CA CYS A 6 -34.07 -17.59 -20.66
C CYS A 6 -32.72 -17.95 -20.07
N GLN A 7 -31.68 -18.06 -20.90
CA GLN A 7 -30.29 -18.16 -20.40
C GLN A 7 -29.96 -16.81 -19.75
N PRO A 8 -29.41 -16.80 -18.55
CA PRO A 8 -28.93 -15.56 -18.00
C PRO A 8 -27.84 -15.02 -18.95
N THR A 9 -28.02 -13.82 -19.44
CA THR A 9 -26.97 -13.07 -20.15
C THR A 9 -25.77 -12.96 -19.20
N GLU A 10 -24.66 -13.61 -19.52
CA GLU A 10 -23.40 -13.35 -18.82
C GLU A 10 -23.17 -11.84 -18.85
N GLU A 11 -23.23 -11.20 -17.69
CA GLU A 11 -22.82 -9.80 -17.55
C GLU A 11 -21.39 -9.71 -18.07
N LYS A 12 -21.21 -9.07 -19.22
CA LYS A 12 -19.88 -8.88 -19.80
C LYS A 12 -19.03 -8.15 -18.78
N ASN A 13 -17.94 -8.78 -18.36
CA ASN A 13 -16.98 -8.16 -17.46
C ASN A 13 -16.50 -6.84 -18.06
N ILE A 14 -16.88 -5.73 -17.45
CA ILE A 14 -16.60 -4.37 -17.93
C ILE A 14 -15.10 -4.14 -18.16
N LEU A 15 -14.22 -4.71 -17.32
CA LEU A 15 -12.76 -4.58 -17.49
C LEU A 15 -12.29 -5.30 -18.74
N GLN A 16 -12.84 -6.48 -19.01
CA GLN A 16 -12.47 -7.27 -20.20
C GLN A 16 -12.89 -6.55 -21.48
N GLN A 17 -14.06 -5.91 -21.47
CA GLN A 17 -14.52 -5.10 -22.58
C GLN A 17 -13.62 -3.86 -22.76
N LEU A 18 -13.41 -3.07 -21.73
CA LEU A 18 -12.59 -1.84 -21.78
C LEU A 18 -11.16 -2.12 -22.26
N ILE A 19 -10.54 -3.19 -21.75
CA ILE A 19 -9.19 -3.59 -22.17
C ILE A 19 -9.19 -4.00 -23.65
N SER A 20 -10.19 -4.76 -24.11
CA SER A 20 -10.25 -5.23 -25.50
C SER A 20 -10.46 -4.08 -26.48
N GLU A 21 -11.27 -3.09 -26.13
CA GLU A 21 -11.59 -1.91 -26.95
C GLU A 21 -10.43 -0.92 -27.01
N ASN A 22 -9.58 -0.86 -25.99
CA ASN A 22 -8.50 0.13 -25.85
C ASN A 22 -7.10 -0.47 -25.94
N LYS A 23 -6.93 -1.65 -26.58
CA LYS A 23 -5.65 -2.34 -26.68
C LYS A 23 -4.53 -1.51 -27.30
N LYS A 24 -4.88 -0.61 -28.21
CA LYS A 24 -3.92 0.26 -28.90
C LYS A 24 -3.34 1.29 -27.95
N GLU A 25 -4.19 1.93 -27.16
CA GLU A 25 -3.82 2.97 -26.20
C GLU A 25 -3.11 2.37 -24.97
N LEU A 26 -3.57 1.21 -24.49
CA LEU A 26 -3.01 0.51 -23.35
C LEU A 26 -1.69 -0.24 -23.68
N GLY A 27 -1.43 -0.45 -24.96
CA GLY A 27 -0.15 -0.98 -25.45
C GLY A 27 0.14 -2.43 -25.08
N ALA A 28 1.42 -2.72 -24.85
CA ALA A 28 1.93 -4.08 -24.68
C ALA A 28 1.27 -4.88 -23.52
N PRO A 29 0.99 -4.31 -22.34
CA PRO A 29 0.33 -5.06 -21.26
C PRO A 29 -1.07 -5.57 -21.63
N ALA A 30 -1.87 -4.75 -22.31
CA ALA A 30 -3.21 -5.16 -22.74
C ALA A 30 -3.17 -6.20 -23.88
N ASN A 31 -2.15 -6.17 -24.72
CA ASN A 31 -1.97 -7.12 -25.81
C ASN A 31 -1.44 -8.48 -25.33
N ASN A 32 -0.65 -8.51 -24.26
CA ASN A 32 -0.07 -9.73 -23.70
C ASN A 32 -0.20 -9.75 -22.16
N PRO A 33 -1.43 -9.77 -21.61
CA PRO A 33 -1.64 -9.62 -20.18
C PRO A 33 -0.94 -10.70 -19.34
N LYS A 34 -0.82 -11.93 -19.84
CA LYS A 34 -0.09 -13.01 -19.15
C LYS A 34 1.41 -12.74 -19.06
N LYS A 35 2.02 -12.23 -20.15
CA LYS A 35 3.47 -11.92 -20.17
C LYS A 35 3.82 -10.80 -19.18
N PHE A 36 2.92 -9.85 -19.00
CA PHE A 36 3.09 -8.71 -18.09
C PHE A 36 2.46 -8.93 -16.72
N GLU A 37 1.95 -10.13 -16.45
CA GLU A 37 1.28 -10.48 -15.20
C GLU A 37 0.20 -9.44 -14.80
N LEU A 38 -0.50 -8.91 -15.83
CA LEU A 38 -1.50 -7.86 -15.64
C LEU A 38 -2.71 -8.40 -14.89
N GLN A 39 -2.92 -7.90 -13.70
CA GLN A 39 -4.11 -8.13 -12.87
C GLN A 39 -4.74 -6.79 -12.53
N ILE A 40 -6.06 -6.71 -12.62
CA ILE A 40 -6.81 -5.49 -12.28
C ILE A 40 -7.95 -5.85 -11.36
N LEU A 41 -8.01 -5.17 -10.23
CA LEU A 41 -9.14 -5.16 -9.31
C LEU A 41 -9.72 -3.74 -9.30
N TYR A 42 -10.97 -3.60 -9.74
CA TYR A 42 -11.68 -2.33 -9.74
C TYR A 42 -12.92 -2.42 -8.89
N THR A 43 -13.02 -1.57 -7.88
CA THR A 43 -14.20 -1.49 -7.03
C THR A 43 -14.89 -0.14 -7.24
N GLN A 44 -16.12 -0.22 -7.77
CA GLN A 44 -17.01 0.92 -7.85
C GLN A 44 -17.66 1.14 -6.48
N ILE A 45 -17.68 2.39 -6.04
CA ILE A 45 -18.26 2.79 -4.76
C ILE A 45 -19.40 3.76 -5.03
N ASP A 46 -20.62 3.28 -4.93
CA ASP A 46 -21.81 4.11 -5.03
C ASP A 46 -22.33 4.46 -3.64
N ARG A 47 -22.86 5.67 -3.47
CA ARG A 47 -23.38 6.13 -2.18
C ARG A 47 -24.83 6.56 -2.32
N ASN A 48 -25.65 6.07 -1.41
CA ASN A 48 -27.04 6.52 -1.34
C ASN A 48 -27.16 7.92 -0.68
N TYR A 49 -28.38 8.43 -0.59
CA TYR A 49 -28.66 9.75 0.00
C TYR A 49 -28.26 9.88 1.49
N ASN A 50 -28.08 8.78 2.20
CA ASN A 50 -27.57 8.74 3.59
C ASN A 50 -26.05 8.57 3.64
N ASN A 51 -25.34 8.73 2.50
CA ASN A 51 -23.91 8.52 2.39
C ASN A 51 -23.43 7.07 2.71
N THR A 52 -24.35 6.09 2.69
CA THR A 52 -24.00 4.67 2.89
C THR A 52 -23.44 4.09 1.60
N PRO A 53 -22.21 3.52 1.63
CA PRO A 53 -21.59 2.98 0.43
C PRO A 53 -22.16 1.60 0.06
N THR A 54 -22.25 1.35 -1.24
CA THR A 54 -22.35 0.00 -1.84
C THR A 54 -21.12 -0.22 -2.71
N PHE A 55 -20.65 -1.46 -2.79
CA PHE A 55 -19.42 -1.83 -3.48
C PHE A 55 -19.73 -2.86 -4.55
N ILE A 56 -19.28 -2.59 -5.79
CA ILE A 56 -19.31 -3.54 -6.89
C ILE A 56 -17.88 -3.76 -7.34
N THR A 57 -17.38 -4.98 -7.25
CA THR A 57 -16.00 -5.30 -7.60
C THR A 57 -15.93 -6.06 -8.91
N HIS A 58 -15.09 -5.58 -9.82
CA HIS A 58 -14.78 -6.19 -11.10
C HIS A 58 -13.33 -6.66 -11.11
N GLU A 59 -13.09 -7.83 -11.67
CA GLU A 59 -11.79 -8.48 -11.69
C GLU A 59 -11.36 -8.80 -13.12
N PHE A 60 -10.08 -8.57 -13.42
CA PHE A 60 -9.46 -9.00 -14.67
C PHE A 60 -8.17 -9.75 -14.34
N ASN A 61 -8.09 -11.03 -14.72
CA ASN A 61 -6.96 -11.94 -14.48
C ASN A 61 -6.50 -11.99 -13.02
N VAL A 62 -7.34 -11.68 -12.04
CA VAL A 62 -6.95 -11.73 -10.63
C VAL A 62 -6.70 -13.17 -10.20
N ASP A 63 -5.46 -13.46 -9.81
CA ASP A 63 -5.06 -14.74 -9.22
C ASP A 63 -4.47 -14.51 -7.83
N LYS A 64 -5.25 -14.85 -6.80
CA LYS A 64 -4.86 -14.72 -5.39
C LYS A 64 -3.69 -15.62 -4.98
N ASN A 65 -3.32 -16.60 -5.80
CA ASN A 65 -2.19 -17.49 -5.54
C ASN A 65 -0.91 -17.02 -6.23
N GLN A 66 -1.00 -16.06 -7.14
CA GLN A 66 0.17 -15.48 -7.77
C GLN A 66 0.87 -14.52 -6.81
N TYR A 67 2.18 -14.77 -6.59
CA TYR A 67 3.01 -13.85 -5.81
C TYR A 67 3.13 -12.49 -6.51
N PHE A 68 2.93 -11.42 -5.77
CA PHE A 68 3.13 -10.06 -6.23
C PHE A 68 4.09 -9.32 -5.29
N TYR A 69 5.18 -8.80 -5.83
CA TYR A 69 6.09 -7.95 -5.07
C TYR A 69 5.61 -6.49 -5.15
N PRO A 70 5.14 -5.93 -4.03
CA PRO A 70 4.43 -4.65 -4.04
C PRO A 70 5.34 -3.42 -4.21
N ALA A 71 6.66 -3.59 -4.11
CA ALA A 71 7.62 -2.49 -4.20
C ALA A 71 7.20 -1.26 -3.36
N SER A 72 7.23 -0.06 -3.93
CA SER A 72 6.89 1.17 -3.21
C SER A 72 5.41 1.32 -2.82
N THR A 73 4.51 0.43 -3.27
CA THR A 73 3.11 0.51 -2.83
C THR A 73 2.94 0.21 -1.34
N VAL A 74 3.90 -0.50 -0.71
CA VAL A 74 3.93 -0.75 0.75
C VAL A 74 4.03 0.53 1.58
N LYS A 75 4.46 1.64 0.99
CA LYS A 75 4.61 2.93 1.67
C LYS A 75 3.27 3.53 2.09
N MET A 76 2.23 3.27 1.32
CA MET A 76 0.88 3.74 1.64
C MET A 76 0.34 3.11 2.95
N PRO A 77 0.27 1.78 3.10
CA PRO A 77 -0.16 1.19 4.38
C PRO A 77 0.78 1.53 5.54
N ALA A 78 2.09 1.64 5.31
CA ALA A 78 3.04 2.08 6.35
C ALA A 78 2.69 3.46 6.88
N ALA A 79 2.41 4.42 6.00
CA ALA A 79 2.02 5.78 6.38
C ALA A 79 0.69 5.80 7.15
N PHE A 80 -0.33 5.07 6.69
CA PHE A 80 -1.64 5.01 7.35
C PHE A 80 -1.55 4.37 8.73
N PHE A 81 -0.84 3.26 8.86
CA PHE A 81 -0.71 2.57 10.15
C PHE A 81 0.19 3.33 11.12
N ALA A 82 1.20 4.06 10.63
CA ALA A 82 2.00 4.93 11.48
C ALA A 82 1.15 6.07 12.08
N LEU A 83 0.29 6.70 11.28
CA LEU A 83 -0.65 7.71 11.77
C LEU A 83 -1.70 7.11 12.71
N GLU A 84 -2.23 5.93 12.41
CA GLU A 84 -3.19 5.22 13.26
C GLU A 84 -2.56 4.84 14.61
N LYS A 85 -1.34 4.26 14.59
CA LYS A 85 -0.59 3.93 15.81
C LYS A 85 -0.34 5.16 16.66
N LEU A 86 0.09 6.27 16.03
CA LEU A 86 0.33 7.53 16.73
C LEU A 86 -0.94 8.05 17.42
N ASN A 87 -2.09 7.98 16.74
CA ASN A 87 -3.37 8.39 17.30
C ASN A 87 -3.86 7.49 18.44
N ARG A 88 -3.42 6.22 18.50
CA ARG A 88 -3.76 5.29 19.58
C ARG A 88 -2.90 5.46 20.83
N ILE A 89 -1.77 6.16 20.76
CA ILE A 89 -0.90 6.42 21.91
C ILE A 89 -1.65 7.35 22.86
N LYS A 90 -1.97 6.83 24.05
CA LYS A 90 -2.68 7.60 25.08
C LYS A 90 -1.77 8.69 25.64
N GLY A 91 -2.35 9.85 25.97
CA GLY A 91 -1.60 10.95 26.60
C GLY A 91 -1.90 12.34 26.05
N GLY A 92 -2.62 12.44 24.92
CA GLY A 92 -3.13 13.72 24.37
C GLY A 92 -2.10 14.70 23.82
N PHE A 93 -0.82 14.46 24.11
CA PHE A 93 0.26 15.37 23.71
C PHE A 93 0.87 15.04 22.36
N LEU A 94 0.81 13.76 21.94
CA LEU A 94 1.44 13.31 20.70
C LEU A 94 0.50 13.52 19.51
N ASN A 95 1.03 14.18 18.49
CA ASN A 95 0.38 14.33 17.21
C ASN A 95 1.40 14.26 16.08
N LYS A 96 0.94 14.19 14.85
CA LYS A 96 1.80 14.02 13.66
C LYS A 96 2.78 15.16 13.39
N TYR A 97 2.66 16.30 14.04
CA TYR A 97 3.50 17.49 13.88
C TYR A 97 4.58 17.61 14.96
N ILE A 98 4.55 16.79 16.01
CA ILE A 98 5.60 16.79 17.02
C ILE A 98 6.88 16.23 16.44
N PRO A 99 8.00 16.95 16.58
CA PRO A 99 9.31 16.43 16.19
C PRO A 99 9.65 15.16 16.96
N PHE A 100 10.32 14.24 16.30
CA PHE A 100 10.87 13.05 16.92
C PHE A 100 12.34 12.87 16.55
N ARG A 101 13.03 12.04 17.29
CA ARG A 101 14.33 11.54 16.92
C ARG A 101 14.36 10.02 17.02
N VAL A 102 15.20 9.39 16.24
CA VAL A 102 15.46 7.96 16.28
C VAL A 102 16.90 7.78 16.74
N ASP A 103 17.08 7.03 17.81
CA ASP A 103 18.40 6.63 18.28
C ASP A 103 18.80 5.30 17.63
N SER A 104 20.08 5.12 17.34
CA SER A 104 20.61 3.84 16.85
C SER A 104 20.93 2.95 18.03
N THR A 105 20.34 1.75 18.05
CA THR A 105 20.62 0.74 19.08
C THR A 105 21.58 -0.34 18.60
N ARG A 106 21.74 -0.50 17.30
CA ARG A 106 22.61 -1.49 16.67
C ARG A 106 22.93 -1.12 15.22
N ALA A 107 24.06 -1.55 14.70
CA ALA A 107 24.32 -1.52 13.26
C ALA A 107 23.33 -2.44 12.51
N PRO A 108 22.88 -2.09 11.31
CA PRO A 108 23.21 -0.88 10.52
C PRO A 108 22.26 0.31 10.76
N GLN A 109 21.48 0.31 11.83
CA GLN A 109 20.60 1.45 12.14
C GLN A 109 21.41 2.72 12.30
N THR A 110 20.90 3.83 11.78
CA THR A 110 21.52 5.15 11.90
C THR A 110 20.63 6.07 12.74
N PRO A 111 21.22 6.90 13.62
CA PRO A 111 20.44 7.90 14.33
C PRO A 111 19.87 8.92 13.35
N PHE A 112 18.68 9.45 13.67
CA PHE A 112 17.99 10.41 12.84
C PHE A 112 17.31 11.47 13.73
N ALA A 113 17.86 12.67 13.75
CA ALA A 113 17.40 13.78 14.59
C ALA A 113 17.17 15.06 13.78
N ILE A 114 17.72 15.15 12.57
CA ILE A 114 17.64 16.32 11.71
C ILE A 114 17.19 15.88 10.33
N ASP A 115 16.27 16.62 9.74
CA ASP A 115 15.88 16.50 8.33
C ASP A 115 15.85 17.89 7.70
N THR A 116 16.89 18.21 6.92
CA THR A 116 17.04 19.52 6.28
C THR A 116 15.94 19.84 5.27
N THR A 117 15.16 18.85 4.85
CA THR A 117 13.98 19.02 3.97
C THR A 117 12.71 19.38 4.73
N ALA A 118 12.72 19.26 6.07
CA ALA A 118 11.62 19.67 6.91
C ALA A 118 11.63 21.17 7.19
N GLN A 119 10.48 21.79 7.31
CA GLN A 119 10.31 23.24 7.46
C GLN A 119 11.14 23.85 8.61
N MET A 120 11.30 23.11 9.71
CA MET A 120 12.09 23.54 10.89
C MET A 120 13.38 22.73 11.04
N GLY A 121 13.80 21.99 10.03
CA GLY A 121 14.94 21.08 10.10
C GLY A 121 14.73 19.87 11.02
N LEU A 122 13.54 19.67 11.55
CA LEU A 122 13.21 18.59 12.48
C LEU A 122 12.23 17.60 11.86
N PRO A 123 12.50 16.29 11.95
CA PRO A 123 11.60 15.27 11.41
C PRO A 123 10.31 15.19 12.21
N THR A 124 9.20 15.08 11.50
CA THR A 124 7.86 14.83 12.06
C THR A 124 7.19 13.70 11.29
N MET A 125 6.22 13.01 11.90
CA MET A 125 5.46 11.97 11.18
C MET A 125 4.75 12.55 9.95
N ALA A 126 4.19 13.75 10.05
CA ALA A 126 3.58 14.44 8.91
C ALA A 126 4.56 14.68 7.76
N HIS A 127 5.82 15.02 8.08
CA HIS A 127 6.86 15.21 7.08
C HIS A 127 7.28 13.89 6.42
N MET A 128 7.45 12.80 7.20
CA MET A 128 7.72 11.47 6.65
C MET A 128 6.62 11.01 5.69
N VAL A 129 5.35 11.19 6.07
CA VAL A 129 4.20 10.90 5.19
C VAL A 129 4.27 11.72 3.89
N LYS A 130 4.56 13.01 3.96
CA LYS A 130 4.74 13.84 2.75
C LYS A 130 5.84 13.32 1.86
N LYS A 131 7.00 12.97 2.40
CA LYS A 131 8.14 12.44 1.64
C LYS A 131 7.77 11.16 0.89
N VAL A 132 7.11 10.21 1.53
CA VAL A 132 6.74 8.96 0.85
C VAL A 132 5.72 9.16 -0.27
N PHE A 133 4.77 10.07 -0.12
CA PHE A 133 3.76 10.30 -1.14
C PHE A 133 4.22 11.22 -2.28
N LEU A 134 5.11 12.18 -2.01
CA LEU A 134 5.56 13.13 -3.03
C LEU A 134 6.73 12.61 -3.85
N VAL A 135 7.70 11.96 -3.19
CA VAL A 135 8.96 11.54 -3.84
C VAL A 135 9.30 10.07 -3.61
N SER A 136 8.38 9.31 -3.04
CA SER A 136 8.59 7.88 -2.77
C SER A 136 9.86 7.60 -1.95
N ASP A 137 10.13 8.42 -0.93
CA ASP A 137 11.34 8.36 -0.11
C ASP A 137 11.43 7.04 0.67
N ASN A 138 12.54 6.32 0.49
CA ASN A 138 12.77 5.02 1.13
C ASN A 138 13.16 5.17 2.61
N ASP A 139 13.97 6.19 2.95
CA ASP A 139 14.36 6.41 4.34
C ASP A 139 13.15 6.79 5.20
N ALA A 140 12.31 7.69 4.72
CA ALA A 140 11.07 8.05 5.42
C ALA A 140 10.14 6.82 5.62
N HIS A 141 10.04 5.94 4.61
CA HIS A 141 9.32 4.67 4.77
C HIS A 141 9.96 3.80 5.85
N ASN A 142 11.27 3.63 5.82
CA ASN A 142 11.98 2.77 6.76
C ASN A 142 11.82 3.27 8.20
N ARG A 143 11.83 4.60 8.43
CA ARG A 143 11.56 5.19 9.76
C ARG A 143 10.14 4.91 10.24
N MET A 144 9.16 5.00 9.36
CA MET A 144 7.77 4.62 9.70
C MET A 144 7.65 3.12 9.96
N TYR A 145 8.32 2.28 9.17
CA TYR A 145 8.36 0.84 9.37
C TYR A 145 9.01 0.46 10.72
N GLU A 146 10.12 1.10 11.09
CA GLU A 146 10.77 0.94 12.39
C GLU A 146 9.88 1.38 13.56
N PHE A 147 9.17 2.49 13.41
CA PHE A 147 8.19 2.96 14.40
C PHE A 147 7.03 1.98 14.57
N LEU A 148 6.56 1.37 13.50
CA LEU A 148 5.50 0.36 13.54
C LEU A 148 6.00 -0.94 14.20
N GLY A 149 7.16 -1.41 13.77
CA GLY A 149 7.63 -2.75 14.01
C GLY A 149 6.96 -3.78 13.09
N GLN A 150 7.71 -4.80 12.70
CA GLN A 150 7.26 -5.82 11.75
C GLN A 150 6.00 -6.56 12.22
N GLU A 151 5.96 -6.95 13.48
CA GLU A 151 4.82 -7.70 14.05
C GLU A 151 3.56 -6.88 14.03
N TYR A 152 3.59 -5.68 14.60
CA TYR A 152 2.43 -4.77 14.64
C TYR A 152 1.93 -4.45 13.23
N PHE A 153 2.83 -4.18 12.28
CA PHE A 153 2.44 -3.87 10.90
C PHE A 153 1.64 -5.02 10.27
N ASN A 154 2.13 -6.25 10.41
CA ASN A 154 1.47 -7.42 9.84
C ASN A 154 0.19 -7.80 10.59
N GLU A 155 0.11 -7.54 11.89
CA GLU A 155 -1.14 -7.70 12.64
C GLU A 155 -2.22 -6.72 12.18
N GLU A 156 -1.87 -5.45 11.96
CA GLU A 156 -2.82 -4.46 11.45
C GLU A 156 -3.30 -4.79 10.03
N LEU A 157 -2.44 -5.34 9.17
CA LEU A 157 -2.84 -5.88 7.87
C LEU A 157 -3.89 -6.98 8.04
N ARG A 158 -3.64 -7.97 8.90
CA ARG A 158 -4.60 -9.07 9.16
C ARG A 158 -5.92 -8.57 9.74
N LYS A 159 -5.89 -7.65 10.70
CA LYS A 159 -7.10 -7.02 11.28
C LYS A 159 -7.95 -6.32 10.21
N LYS A 160 -7.30 -5.76 9.19
CA LYS A 160 -7.97 -5.09 8.06
C LYS A 160 -8.27 -6.05 6.88
N LYS A 161 -8.18 -7.38 7.11
CA LYS A 161 -8.50 -8.44 6.14
C LYS A 161 -7.53 -8.57 4.96
N PHE A 162 -6.31 -8.07 5.08
CA PHE A 162 -5.23 -8.31 4.13
C PHE A 162 -4.42 -9.56 4.54
N GLU A 163 -5.08 -10.72 4.60
CA GLU A 163 -4.54 -11.95 5.19
C GLU A 163 -3.36 -12.53 4.39
N ASN A 164 -3.36 -12.34 3.07
CA ASN A 164 -2.32 -12.81 2.17
C ASN A 164 -1.18 -11.80 1.94
N THR A 165 -1.19 -10.68 2.66
CA THR A 165 -0.18 -9.63 2.53
C THR A 165 0.78 -9.69 3.72
N LYS A 166 2.09 -9.70 3.43
CA LYS A 166 3.14 -9.64 4.46
C LYS A 166 4.19 -8.62 4.07
N ILE A 167 4.51 -7.72 5.00
CA ILE A 167 5.58 -6.74 4.87
C ILE A 167 6.65 -7.11 5.91
N ILE A 168 7.78 -7.64 5.46
CA ILE A 168 8.75 -8.29 6.34
C ILE A 168 10.14 -7.65 6.34
N HIS A 169 10.36 -6.63 5.53
CA HIS A 169 11.65 -5.95 5.47
C HIS A 169 11.51 -4.47 5.13
N ARG A 170 12.56 -3.72 5.40
CA ARG A 170 12.74 -2.34 4.96
C ARG A 170 13.01 -2.30 3.45
N ILE A 171 12.86 -1.13 2.84
CA ILE A 171 13.24 -0.91 1.44
C ILE A 171 14.68 -0.38 1.44
N GLY A 172 15.60 -1.18 0.92
CA GLY A 172 17.00 -0.80 0.75
C GLY A 172 17.30 -0.27 -0.65
N PRO A 173 18.38 0.53 -0.82
CA PRO A 173 18.98 0.72 -2.13
C PRO A 173 19.58 -0.61 -2.61
N SER A 174 19.59 -0.83 -3.93
CA SER A 174 20.20 -2.02 -4.52
C SER A 174 21.68 -2.14 -4.10
N GLY A 175 22.08 -3.32 -3.64
CA GLY A 175 23.45 -3.60 -3.20
C GLY A 175 23.71 -3.45 -1.70
N PHE A 176 22.71 -3.09 -0.91
CA PHE A 176 22.87 -3.15 0.55
C PHE A 176 22.80 -4.60 1.06
N PRO A 177 23.52 -4.91 2.16
CA PRO A 177 23.41 -6.22 2.79
C PRO A 177 21.98 -6.55 3.20
N PHE A 178 21.64 -7.84 3.14
CA PHE A 178 20.29 -8.34 3.46
C PHE A 178 19.80 -7.96 4.86
N ASP A 179 20.70 -7.90 5.84
CA ASP A 179 20.42 -7.51 7.21
C ASP A 179 20.08 -6.01 7.38
N TYR A 180 20.41 -5.16 6.42
CA TYR A 180 19.91 -3.78 6.36
C TYR A 180 18.39 -3.73 6.11
N GLU A 181 17.87 -4.63 5.29
CA GLU A 181 16.47 -4.69 4.91
C GLU A 181 15.62 -5.43 5.95
N THR A 182 16.21 -6.36 6.70
CA THR A 182 15.51 -7.15 7.71
C THR A 182 15.57 -6.52 9.09
N ASN A 183 14.52 -6.67 9.88
CA ASN A 183 14.48 -6.26 11.29
C ASN A 183 14.98 -7.36 12.23
N LYS A 184 15.96 -8.14 11.81
CA LYS A 184 16.54 -9.19 12.66
C LYS A 184 17.63 -8.64 13.57
#